data_9153356d14e28a2217f975389515c3ab
#
_entry.id   9153356d14e28a2217f975389515c3ab
#
_cell.length_a   1.000
_cell.length_b   1.000
_cell.length_c   1.000
_cell.angle_alpha   90.00
_cell.angle_beta   90.00
_cell.angle_gamma   90.00
#
_symmetry.space_group_name_H-M   'P 1'
#
loop_
_entity.id
_entity.type
_entity.pdbx_description
1 polymer ?
#
loop_
_entity_poly.entity_id
_entity_poly.type
_entity_poly.pdbx_seq_one_letter_code
_entity_poly.pdbx_strand_id
1 'polypeptide(L)'
;MADVFPEVGQVVLTSLLSLAAMFIFTRAGGKRQIAQMSPFDYLNAVTVGSIGAELATNLGQWWRPFSALVVYGLVTWFVHYTACKSNTMRSLWSGRSLILMDDGVILKSSLQRAAIDVNEFLGQARVAGYFDPNEIETAILETNGQISFLPKSCNRPLTPDDMQLHPDAASTWYDLIIDGHLMQDNLKAVGRDERWLDARLHAQGIGQHGEVFYAACDKADGFFACRVR
;
A
#
# COMPACT_ATOMS: atom_id res chain seq x y z
N MET A 1 -12.22 40.57 -23.19
CA MET A 1 -12.04 39.22 -23.79
C MET A 1 -10.60 38.94 -24.20
N ALA A 2 -9.79 39.95 -24.54
CA ALA A 2 -8.40 39.73 -24.97
C ALA A 2 -7.47 39.22 -23.85
N ASP A 3 -7.78 39.51 -22.59
CA ASP A 3 -6.91 39.18 -21.44
C ASP A 3 -7.21 37.77 -20.83
N VAL A 4 -8.36 37.18 -21.18
CA VAL A 4 -8.77 35.86 -20.63
C VAL A 4 -7.94 34.70 -21.20
N PHE A 5 -7.57 34.76 -22.48
CA PHE A 5 -6.79 33.67 -23.12
C PHE A 5 -5.39 33.50 -22.52
N PRO A 6 -4.59 34.56 -22.28
CA PRO A 6 -3.29 34.39 -21.63
C PRO A 6 -3.42 33.94 -20.17
N GLU A 7 -4.44 34.34 -19.42
CA GLU A 7 -4.71 33.88 -18.06
C GLU A 7 -5.05 32.37 -18.03
N VAL A 8 -5.90 31.90 -18.95
CA VAL A 8 -6.24 30.48 -19.06
C VAL A 8 -4.97 29.65 -19.37
N GLY A 9 -4.10 30.12 -20.25
CA GLY A 9 -2.83 29.49 -20.56
C GLY A 9 -1.91 29.37 -19.32
N GLN A 10 -1.87 30.41 -18.50
CA GLN A 10 -1.11 30.44 -17.27
C GLN A 10 -1.69 29.44 -16.23
N VAL A 11 -3.03 29.42 -16.06
CA VAL A 11 -3.70 28.44 -15.16
C VAL A 11 -3.42 27.02 -15.60
N VAL A 12 -3.46 26.72 -16.89
CA VAL A 12 -3.13 25.38 -17.41
C VAL A 12 -1.69 25.01 -17.06
N LEU A 13 -0.74 25.92 -17.28
CA LEU A 13 0.68 25.68 -16.98
C LEU A 13 0.93 25.46 -15.49
N THR A 14 0.39 26.31 -14.61
CA THR A 14 0.53 26.17 -13.16
C THR A 14 -0.18 24.92 -12.62
N SER A 15 -1.31 24.52 -13.21
CA SER A 15 -2.00 23.27 -12.89
C SER A 15 -1.15 22.05 -13.25
N LEU A 16 -0.52 22.05 -14.44
CA LEU A 16 0.40 20.97 -14.84
C LEU A 16 1.63 20.91 -13.92
N LEU A 17 2.18 22.08 -13.56
CA LEU A 17 3.29 22.16 -12.59
C LEU A 17 2.88 21.60 -11.23
N SER A 18 1.69 21.97 -10.74
CA SER A 18 1.14 21.45 -9.48
C SER A 18 0.99 19.93 -9.53
N LEU A 19 0.38 19.38 -10.59
CA LEU A 19 0.22 17.95 -10.76
C LEU A 19 1.57 17.22 -10.81
N ALA A 20 2.55 17.76 -11.53
CA ALA A 20 3.89 17.20 -11.60
C ALA A 20 4.58 17.22 -10.21
N ALA A 21 4.49 18.33 -9.48
CA ALA A 21 5.04 18.44 -8.13
C ALA A 21 4.36 17.47 -7.15
N MET A 22 3.03 17.35 -7.19
CA MET A 22 2.27 16.38 -6.38
C MET A 22 2.63 14.93 -6.73
N PHE A 23 2.82 14.61 -8.01
CA PHE A 23 3.23 13.29 -8.44
C PHE A 23 4.62 12.92 -7.89
N ILE A 24 5.58 13.86 -8.00
CA ILE A 24 6.93 13.67 -7.44
C ILE A 24 6.86 13.50 -5.92
N PHE A 25 6.07 14.32 -5.23
CA PHE A 25 5.86 14.23 -3.80
C PHE A 25 5.32 12.85 -3.36
N THR A 26 4.28 12.35 -4.03
CA THR A 26 3.70 11.04 -3.72
C THR A 26 4.68 9.90 -4.00
N ARG A 27 5.49 10.03 -5.04
CA ARG A 27 6.54 9.04 -5.37
C ARG A 27 7.65 9.03 -4.34
N ALA A 28 8.05 10.19 -3.82
CA ALA A 28 9.06 10.33 -2.76
C ALA A 28 8.58 9.81 -1.40
N GLY A 29 7.28 9.88 -1.12
CA GLY A 29 6.64 9.36 0.10
C GLY A 29 6.58 7.84 0.24
N GLY A 30 6.95 7.09 -0.82
CA GLY A 30 6.98 5.63 -0.82
C GLY A 30 5.65 4.98 -1.21
N LYS A 31 5.61 3.63 -1.15
CA LYS A 31 4.46 2.81 -1.61
C LYS A 31 3.47 2.47 -0.48
N ARG A 32 3.30 3.32 0.52
CA ARG A 32 2.33 3.06 1.59
C ARG A 32 0.90 3.22 1.07
N GLN A 33 0.05 2.28 1.43
CA GLN A 33 -1.39 2.41 1.15
C GLN A 33 -1.99 3.49 2.05
N ILE A 34 -2.95 4.25 1.53
CA ILE A 34 -3.65 5.31 2.27
C ILE A 34 -4.25 4.77 3.58
N ALA A 35 -4.78 3.55 3.56
CA ALA A 35 -5.33 2.87 4.74
C ALA A 35 -4.29 2.55 5.84
N GLN A 36 -3.00 2.64 5.53
CA GLN A 36 -1.89 2.38 6.47
C GLN A 36 -1.12 3.65 6.84
N MET A 37 -1.63 4.83 6.49
CA MET A 37 -1.04 6.11 6.86
C MET A 37 -1.18 6.36 8.37
N SER A 38 -0.11 6.89 8.97
CA SER A 38 -0.20 7.43 10.32
C SER A 38 -1.05 8.71 10.33
N PRO A 39 -1.59 9.15 11.48
CA PRO A 39 -2.29 10.43 11.58
C PRO A 39 -1.45 11.62 11.08
N PHE A 40 -0.14 11.59 11.31
CA PHE A 40 0.79 12.61 10.80
C PHE A 40 0.86 12.59 9.26
N ASP A 41 0.97 11.41 8.65
CA ASP A 41 1.01 11.28 7.18
C ASP A 41 -0.28 11.79 6.56
N TYR A 42 -1.43 11.52 7.18
CA TYR A 42 -2.74 12.00 6.72
C TYR A 42 -2.83 13.53 6.75
N LEU A 43 -2.50 14.16 7.89
CA LEU A 43 -2.51 15.61 8.04
C LEU A 43 -1.53 16.28 7.04
N ASN A 44 -0.37 15.69 6.86
CA ASN A 44 0.62 16.17 5.89
C ASN A 44 0.08 16.08 4.45
N ALA A 45 -0.56 14.97 4.09
CA ALA A 45 -1.15 14.78 2.75
C ALA A 45 -2.25 15.81 2.46
N VAL A 46 -3.13 16.09 3.43
CA VAL A 46 -4.19 17.12 3.31
C VAL A 46 -3.57 18.50 3.11
N THR A 47 -2.56 18.85 3.91
CA THR A 47 -1.87 20.14 3.79
C THR A 47 -1.17 20.31 2.44
N VAL A 48 -0.44 19.28 2.01
CA VAL A 48 0.23 19.26 0.70
C VAL A 48 -0.78 19.39 -0.44
N GLY A 49 -1.94 18.71 -0.33
CA GLY A 49 -3.02 18.86 -1.31
C GLY A 49 -3.55 20.30 -1.41
N SER A 50 -3.72 20.98 -0.27
CA SER A 50 -4.16 22.38 -0.23
C SER A 50 -3.12 23.33 -0.85
N ILE A 51 -1.84 23.15 -0.54
CA ILE A 51 -0.74 23.92 -1.14
C ILE A 51 -0.66 23.66 -2.65
N GLY A 52 -0.87 22.40 -3.08
CA GLY A 52 -0.93 22.06 -4.51
C GLY A 52 -2.08 22.76 -5.25
N ALA A 53 -3.25 22.87 -4.63
CA ALA A 53 -4.37 23.62 -5.19
C ALA A 53 -4.07 25.13 -5.30
N GLU A 54 -3.43 25.70 -4.29
CA GLU A 54 -2.99 27.10 -4.33
C GLU A 54 -1.94 27.33 -5.43
N LEU A 55 -1.00 26.40 -5.62
CA LEU A 55 -0.01 26.47 -6.71
C LEU A 55 -0.67 26.51 -8.09
N ALA A 56 -1.76 25.77 -8.29
CA ALA A 56 -2.49 25.75 -9.55
C ALA A 56 -3.19 27.07 -9.87
N THR A 57 -3.67 27.80 -8.86
CA THR A 57 -4.55 28.97 -9.02
C THR A 57 -3.87 30.32 -8.77
N ASN A 58 -2.73 30.34 -8.06
CA ASN A 58 -2.01 31.57 -7.72
C ASN A 58 -1.03 31.98 -8.81
N LEU A 59 -1.54 32.70 -9.82
CA LEU A 59 -0.75 33.10 -11.00
C LEU A 59 0.34 34.13 -10.69
N GLY A 60 0.08 35.02 -9.73
CA GLY A 60 1.00 36.14 -9.43
C GLY A 60 2.20 35.76 -8.56
N GLN A 61 2.05 34.77 -7.71
CA GLN A 61 3.05 34.38 -6.69
C GLN A 61 3.22 32.86 -6.56
N TRP A 62 3.19 32.14 -7.68
CA TRP A 62 3.30 30.69 -7.76
C TRP A 62 4.53 30.12 -7.04
N TRP A 63 5.61 30.89 -6.92
CA TRP A 63 6.83 30.47 -6.22
C TRP A 63 6.65 30.27 -4.71
N ARG A 64 5.64 30.93 -4.07
CA ARG A 64 5.34 30.73 -2.63
C ARG A 64 4.80 29.34 -2.34
N PRO A 65 3.66 28.89 -2.92
CA PRO A 65 3.20 27.52 -2.71
C PRO A 65 4.17 26.48 -3.23
N PHE A 66 4.92 26.77 -4.30
CA PHE A 66 5.97 25.87 -4.78
C PHE A 66 7.09 25.68 -3.74
N SER A 67 7.61 26.76 -3.14
CA SER A 67 8.61 26.66 -2.08
C SER A 67 8.09 25.94 -0.84
N ALA A 68 6.81 26.14 -0.48
CA ALA A 68 6.18 25.38 0.59
C ALA A 68 6.13 23.88 0.29
N LEU A 69 5.74 23.47 -0.93
CA LEU A 69 5.76 22.05 -1.33
C LEU A 69 7.16 21.43 -1.22
N VAL A 70 8.20 22.16 -1.62
CA VAL A 70 9.59 21.69 -1.49
C VAL A 70 9.95 21.45 -0.02
N VAL A 71 9.61 22.40 0.87
CA VAL A 71 9.87 22.26 2.32
C VAL A 71 9.12 21.05 2.88
N TYR A 72 7.81 20.90 2.58
CA TYR A 72 7.04 19.74 3.03
C TYR A 72 7.60 18.41 2.50
N GLY A 73 8.07 18.39 1.25
CA GLY A 73 8.72 17.23 0.66
C GLY A 73 10.01 16.84 1.38
N LEU A 74 10.86 17.83 1.67
CA LEU A 74 12.12 17.62 2.40
C LEU A 74 11.86 17.15 3.84
N VAL A 75 10.88 17.74 4.53
CA VAL A 75 10.50 17.32 5.90
C VAL A 75 9.96 15.90 5.88
N THR A 76 9.06 15.56 4.96
CA THR A 76 8.52 14.19 4.83
C THR A 76 9.62 13.18 4.55
N TRP A 77 10.51 13.48 3.61
CA TRP A 77 11.67 12.64 3.33
C TRP A 77 12.56 12.47 4.57
N PHE A 78 12.87 13.54 5.29
CA PHE A 78 13.69 13.52 6.50
C PHE A 78 13.05 12.67 7.61
N VAL A 79 11.74 12.82 7.83
CA VAL A 79 10.96 12.01 8.79
C VAL A 79 11.06 10.52 8.45
N HIS A 80 10.80 10.15 7.19
CA HIS A 80 10.91 8.76 6.75
C HIS A 80 12.34 8.22 6.88
N TYR A 81 13.33 8.98 6.47
CA TYR A 81 14.73 8.59 6.56
C TYR A 81 15.17 8.33 8.00
N THR A 82 14.82 9.23 8.93
CA THR A 82 15.17 9.09 10.36
C THR A 82 14.38 7.95 11.02
N ALA A 83 13.10 7.77 10.68
CA ALA A 83 12.27 6.67 11.16
C ALA A 83 12.81 5.28 10.72
N CYS A 84 13.42 5.18 9.54
CA CYS A 84 14.06 3.95 9.09
C CYS A 84 15.36 3.63 9.84
N LYS A 85 16.11 4.65 10.30
CA LYS A 85 17.41 4.47 10.92
C LYS A 85 17.39 4.34 12.45
N SER A 86 16.36 4.84 13.12
CA SER A 86 16.31 4.90 14.58
C SER A 86 14.95 4.49 15.13
N ASN A 87 14.95 3.51 16.04
CA ASN A 87 13.73 3.08 16.74
C ASN A 87 13.12 4.21 17.60
N THR A 88 13.96 5.09 18.18
CA THR A 88 13.52 6.25 18.96
C THR A 88 12.80 7.25 18.04
N MET A 89 13.39 7.58 16.88
CA MET A 89 12.76 8.45 15.89
C MET A 89 11.47 7.85 15.34
N ARG A 90 11.47 6.55 15.03
CA ARG A 90 10.25 5.84 14.60
C ARG A 90 9.14 5.97 15.63
N SER A 91 9.44 5.75 16.92
CA SER A 91 8.44 5.86 17.97
C SER A 91 7.96 7.30 18.19
N LEU A 92 8.80 8.29 17.89
CA LEU A 92 8.43 9.71 17.95
C LEU A 92 7.48 10.10 16.82
N TRP A 93 7.77 9.69 15.58
CA TRP A 93 7.01 10.08 14.40
C TRP A 93 5.72 9.26 14.19
N SER A 94 5.81 7.95 14.39
CA SER A 94 4.70 7.03 14.11
C SER A 94 3.99 6.51 15.35
N GLY A 95 4.49 6.82 16.56
CA GLY A 95 3.99 6.23 17.79
C GLY A 95 4.47 4.79 18.00
N ARG A 96 3.86 4.11 18.97
CA ARG A 96 4.08 2.69 19.26
C ARG A 96 2.75 1.98 19.31
N SER A 97 2.71 0.72 18.84
CA SER A 97 1.55 -0.14 19.04
C SER A 97 1.29 -0.34 20.55
N LEU A 98 0.03 -0.46 20.92
CA LEU A 98 -0.39 -0.57 22.31
C LEU A 98 -1.28 -1.80 22.47
N ILE A 99 -0.94 -2.67 23.42
CA ILE A 99 -1.77 -3.84 23.75
C ILE A 99 -3.02 -3.34 24.48
N LEU A 100 -4.19 -3.64 23.92
CA LEU A 100 -5.51 -3.29 24.48
C LEU A 100 -6.17 -4.45 25.18
N MET A 101 -5.86 -5.68 24.76
CA MET A 101 -6.35 -6.92 25.36
C MET A 101 -5.20 -7.93 25.38
N ASP A 102 -5.03 -8.66 26.48
CA ASP A 102 -3.99 -9.66 26.68
C ASP A 102 -4.54 -10.82 27.50
N ASP A 103 -4.20 -12.06 27.12
CA ASP A 103 -4.74 -13.29 27.73
C ASP A 103 -6.28 -13.28 27.87
N GLY A 104 -6.99 -12.71 26.89
CA GLY A 104 -8.46 -12.63 26.91
C GLY A 104 -9.01 -11.55 27.87
N VAL A 105 -8.16 -10.68 28.45
CA VAL A 105 -8.56 -9.64 29.39
C VAL A 105 -8.37 -8.24 28.77
N ILE A 106 -9.44 -7.46 28.71
CA ILE A 106 -9.40 -6.07 28.22
C ILE A 106 -8.67 -5.18 29.26
N LEU A 107 -7.62 -4.49 28.82
CA LEU A 107 -6.79 -3.63 29.64
C LEU A 107 -7.36 -2.20 29.68
N LYS A 108 -8.18 -1.88 30.70
CA LYS A 108 -8.81 -0.56 30.86
C LYS A 108 -7.81 0.59 30.79
N SER A 109 -6.65 0.44 31.42
CA SER A 109 -5.61 1.48 31.41
C SER A 109 -5.01 1.72 30.01
N SER A 110 -4.96 0.68 29.19
CA SER A 110 -4.50 0.79 27.80
C SER A 110 -5.56 1.46 26.91
N LEU A 111 -6.83 1.10 27.07
CA LEU A 111 -7.94 1.80 26.38
C LEU A 111 -7.93 3.30 26.70
N GLN A 112 -7.79 3.66 27.97
CA GLN A 112 -7.72 5.07 28.37
C GLN A 112 -6.53 5.81 27.76
N ARG A 113 -5.33 5.19 27.71
CA ARG A 113 -4.15 5.78 27.05
C ARG A 113 -4.33 5.93 25.54
N ALA A 114 -5.08 5.00 24.93
CA ALA A 114 -5.41 5.05 23.52
C ALA A 114 -6.53 6.05 23.20
N ALA A 115 -7.21 6.60 24.20
CA ALA A 115 -8.44 7.39 24.07
C ALA A 115 -9.55 6.65 23.29
N ILE A 116 -9.65 5.32 23.48
CA ILE A 116 -10.64 4.44 22.88
C ILE A 116 -11.57 3.97 23.99
N ASP A 117 -12.88 4.05 23.77
CA ASP A 117 -13.85 3.46 24.71
C ASP A 117 -14.12 1.98 24.39
N VAL A 118 -14.77 1.28 25.33
CA VAL A 118 -15.05 -0.14 25.20
C VAL A 118 -16.02 -0.44 24.04
N ASN A 119 -16.92 0.48 23.69
CA ASN A 119 -17.88 0.27 22.61
C ASN A 119 -17.17 0.38 21.25
N GLU A 120 -16.24 1.31 21.12
CA GLU A 120 -15.39 1.46 19.95
C GLU A 120 -14.51 0.22 19.78
N PHE A 121 -13.84 -0.25 20.84
CA PHE A 121 -13.05 -1.48 20.82
C PHE A 121 -13.89 -2.68 20.34
N LEU A 122 -15.07 -2.92 20.95
CA LEU A 122 -15.98 -4.00 20.57
C LEU A 122 -16.54 -3.80 19.16
N GLY A 123 -16.75 -2.56 18.74
CA GLY A 123 -17.15 -2.21 17.36
C GLY A 123 -16.10 -2.68 16.35
N GLN A 124 -14.83 -2.36 16.58
CA GLN A 124 -13.72 -2.78 15.72
C GLN A 124 -13.52 -4.31 15.76
N ALA A 125 -13.73 -4.97 16.90
CA ALA A 125 -13.70 -6.42 16.99
C ALA A 125 -14.75 -7.07 16.06
N ARG A 126 -16.01 -6.56 16.07
CA ARG A 126 -17.07 -7.05 15.19
C ARG A 126 -16.77 -6.81 13.70
N VAL A 127 -16.17 -5.67 13.35
CA VAL A 127 -15.74 -5.39 11.97
C VAL A 127 -14.66 -6.38 11.53
N ALA A 128 -13.79 -6.81 12.45
CA ALA A 128 -12.76 -7.83 12.19
C ALA A 128 -13.33 -9.27 12.19
N GLY A 129 -14.63 -9.46 12.48
CA GLY A 129 -15.30 -10.77 12.47
C GLY A 129 -15.48 -11.42 13.84
N TYR A 130 -15.02 -10.77 14.92
CA TYR A 130 -15.13 -11.29 16.29
C TYR A 130 -16.38 -10.73 16.98
N PHE A 131 -17.46 -11.50 16.98
CA PHE A 131 -18.71 -11.14 17.66
C PHE A 131 -18.71 -11.55 19.13
N ASP A 132 -17.98 -12.59 19.48
CA ASP A 132 -17.76 -13.01 20.87
C ASP A 132 -16.36 -12.57 21.33
N PRO A 133 -16.24 -11.64 22.30
CA PRO A 133 -14.95 -11.23 22.84
C PRO A 133 -14.15 -12.38 23.47
N ASN A 134 -14.82 -13.48 23.89
CA ASN A 134 -14.14 -14.65 24.43
C ASN A 134 -13.31 -15.39 23.40
N GLU A 135 -13.49 -15.15 22.09
CA GLU A 135 -12.67 -15.75 21.02
C GLU A 135 -11.31 -15.07 20.87
N ILE A 136 -11.15 -13.86 21.44
CA ILE A 136 -9.95 -13.06 21.28
C ILE A 136 -8.95 -13.37 22.42
N GLU A 137 -7.71 -13.65 22.07
CA GLU A 137 -6.59 -13.79 22.99
C GLU A 137 -5.90 -12.46 23.24
N THR A 138 -5.50 -11.80 22.14
CA THR A 138 -4.77 -10.53 22.21
C THR A 138 -5.35 -9.53 21.20
N ALA A 139 -5.41 -8.26 21.59
CA ALA A 139 -5.75 -7.17 20.67
C ALA A 139 -4.72 -6.05 20.80
N ILE A 140 -4.22 -5.56 19.67
CA ILE A 140 -3.16 -4.56 19.58
C ILE A 140 -3.64 -3.38 18.73
N LEU A 141 -3.61 -2.18 19.32
CA LEU A 141 -3.80 -0.94 18.57
C LEU A 141 -2.51 -0.65 17.77
N GLU A 142 -2.63 -0.62 16.47
CA GLU A 142 -1.53 -0.31 15.57
C GLU A 142 -1.31 1.21 15.43
N THR A 143 -0.15 1.59 14.91
CA THR A 143 0.24 3.00 14.76
C THR A 143 -0.61 3.77 13.74
N ASN A 144 -1.37 3.08 12.90
CA ASN A 144 -2.34 3.66 11.97
C ASN A 144 -3.76 3.79 12.54
N GLY A 145 -3.97 3.40 13.81
CA GLY A 145 -5.26 3.46 14.49
C GLY A 145 -6.16 2.24 14.28
N GLN A 146 -5.74 1.24 13.50
CA GLN A 146 -6.45 -0.03 13.39
C GLN A 146 -6.14 -0.94 14.58
N ILE A 147 -7.04 -1.85 14.90
CA ILE A 147 -6.80 -2.87 15.93
C ILE A 147 -6.60 -4.22 15.24
N SER A 148 -5.46 -4.84 15.55
CA SER A 148 -5.15 -6.22 15.15
C SER A 148 -5.63 -7.17 16.24
N PHE A 149 -6.32 -8.25 15.85
CA PHE A 149 -6.87 -9.25 16.77
C PHE A 149 -6.23 -10.60 16.53
N LEU A 150 -5.74 -11.22 17.60
CA LEU A 150 -5.27 -12.61 17.63
C LEU A 150 -6.35 -13.46 18.28
N PRO A 151 -6.93 -14.45 17.58
CA PRO A 151 -7.88 -15.38 18.18
C PRO A 151 -7.19 -16.37 19.13
N LYS A 152 -7.94 -16.89 20.08
CA LYS A 152 -7.50 -18.03 20.90
C LYS A 152 -7.19 -19.23 20.01
N SER A 153 -6.26 -20.05 20.46
CA SER A 153 -5.81 -21.21 19.67
C SER A 153 -6.94 -22.17 19.29
N CYS A 154 -7.98 -22.29 20.12
CA CYS A 154 -9.16 -23.12 19.82
C CYS A 154 -10.12 -22.50 18.79
N ASN A 155 -10.01 -21.19 18.53
CA ASN A 155 -10.90 -20.45 17.63
C ASN A 155 -10.21 -20.04 16.30
N ARG A 156 -8.92 -20.33 16.14
CA ARG A 156 -8.21 -20.06 14.87
C ARG A 156 -8.57 -21.08 13.80
N PRO A 157 -8.51 -20.71 12.51
CA PRO A 157 -8.64 -21.68 11.43
C PRO A 157 -7.60 -22.82 11.55
N LEU A 158 -8.03 -24.05 11.23
CA LEU A 158 -7.12 -25.18 11.14
C LEU A 158 -6.15 -24.99 9.99
N THR A 159 -4.90 -25.33 10.23
CA THR A 159 -3.85 -25.32 9.20
C THR A 159 -3.60 -26.75 8.70
N PRO A 160 -2.97 -26.92 7.51
CA PRO A 160 -2.53 -28.24 7.06
C PRO A 160 -1.66 -28.97 8.08
N ASP A 161 -0.82 -28.22 8.83
CA ASP A 161 0.05 -28.77 9.86
C ASP A 161 -0.73 -29.34 11.05
N ASP A 162 -1.79 -28.67 11.49
CA ASP A 162 -2.70 -29.18 12.53
C ASP A 162 -3.37 -30.51 12.10
N MET A 163 -3.56 -30.69 10.80
CA MET A 163 -4.16 -31.90 10.20
C MET A 163 -3.10 -32.94 9.76
N GLN A 164 -1.82 -32.68 10.03
CA GLN A 164 -0.68 -33.52 9.59
C GLN A 164 -0.65 -33.70 8.06
N LEU A 165 -1.16 -32.71 7.31
CA LEU A 165 -1.08 -32.65 5.87
C LEU A 165 0.18 -31.90 5.45
N HIS A 166 0.87 -32.43 4.45
CA HIS A 166 2.08 -31.83 3.90
C HIS A 166 1.83 -31.42 2.44
N PRO A 167 1.10 -30.30 2.19
CA PRO A 167 0.89 -29.82 0.84
C PRO A 167 2.22 -29.40 0.20
N ASP A 168 2.28 -29.46 -1.12
CA ASP A 168 3.42 -28.94 -1.86
C ASP A 168 3.65 -27.47 -1.54
N ALA A 169 4.92 -27.05 -1.56
CA ALA A 169 5.27 -25.66 -1.29
C ALA A 169 4.61 -24.73 -2.31
N ALA A 170 3.90 -23.73 -1.82
CA ALA A 170 3.39 -22.69 -2.70
C ALA A 170 4.55 -21.93 -3.35
N SER A 171 4.46 -21.71 -4.66
CA SER A 171 5.45 -20.93 -5.39
C SER A 171 4.88 -19.59 -5.85
N THR A 172 5.76 -18.58 -5.98
CA THR A 172 5.37 -17.26 -6.49
C THR A 172 5.20 -17.33 -7.99
N TRP A 173 4.10 -16.76 -8.50
CA TRP A 173 3.88 -16.60 -9.93
C TRP A 173 4.59 -15.35 -10.46
N TYR A 174 5.19 -15.47 -11.64
CA TYR A 174 5.90 -14.42 -12.34
C TYR A 174 5.18 -14.12 -13.64
N ASP A 175 4.82 -12.85 -13.84
CA ASP A 175 4.18 -12.38 -15.07
C ASP A 175 5.18 -12.48 -16.22
N LEU A 176 4.86 -13.25 -17.25
CA LEU A 176 5.72 -13.45 -18.42
C LEU A 176 5.30 -12.59 -19.61
N ILE A 177 3.99 -12.46 -19.84
CA ILE A 177 3.42 -11.61 -20.89
C ILE A 177 2.26 -10.83 -20.30
N ILE A 178 2.22 -9.52 -20.56
CA ILE A 178 1.11 -8.61 -20.24
C ILE A 178 0.79 -7.83 -21.53
N ASP A 179 -0.47 -7.88 -21.99
CA ASP A 179 -0.94 -7.19 -23.20
C ASP A 179 -0.03 -7.44 -24.42
N GLY A 180 0.41 -8.67 -24.63
CA GLY A 180 1.30 -9.04 -25.74
C GLY A 180 2.77 -8.70 -25.54
N HIS A 181 3.13 -8.03 -24.44
CA HIS A 181 4.50 -7.60 -24.16
C HIS A 181 5.23 -8.57 -23.24
N LEU A 182 6.37 -9.09 -23.72
CA LEU A 182 7.20 -10.02 -22.95
C LEU A 182 7.95 -9.33 -21.81
N MET A 183 7.83 -9.87 -20.60
CA MET A 183 8.57 -9.45 -19.39
C MET A 183 9.90 -10.22 -19.27
N GLN A 184 10.91 -9.82 -20.03
CA GLN A 184 12.18 -10.54 -20.13
C GLN A 184 12.88 -10.74 -18.78
N ASP A 185 12.80 -9.75 -17.88
CA ASP A 185 13.44 -9.84 -16.55
C ASP A 185 12.80 -10.92 -15.70
N ASN A 186 11.46 -11.06 -15.77
CA ASN A 186 10.73 -12.09 -15.05
C ASN A 186 11.03 -13.48 -15.63
N LEU A 187 11.12 -13.60 -16.97
CA LEU A 187 11.46 -14.85 -17.64
C LEU A 187 12.84 -15.36 -17.21
N LYS A 188 13.82 -14.45 -17.11
CA LYS A 188 15.16 -14.75 -16.57
C LYS A 188 15.11 -15.12 -15.08
N ALA A 189 14.27 -14.44 -14.29
CA ALA A 189 14.15 -14.69 -12.84
C ALA A 189 13.63 -16.08 -12.51
N VAL A 190 12.80 -16.66 -13.38
CA VAL A 190 12.34 -18.06 -13.27
C VAL A 190 13.30 -19.06 -13.89
N GLY A 191 14.41 -18.61 -14.49
CA GLY A 191 15.40 -19.48 -15.14
C GLY A 191 14.93 -20.11 -16.44
N ARG A 192 14.00 -19.45 -17.16
CA ARG A 192 13.44 -19.91 -18.44
C ARG A 192 13.86 -18.98 -19.56
N ASP A 193 13.80 -19.50 -20.80
CA ASP A 193 14.06 -18.75 -22.03
C ASP A 193 12.79 -18.59 -22.89
N GLU A 194 12.89 -17.75 -23.93
CA GLU A 194 11.77 -17.51 -24.85
C GLU A 194 11.33 -18.80 -25.57
N ARG A 195 12.25 -19.72 -25.86
CA ARG A 195 11.93 -21.00 -26.52
C ARG A 195 11.03 -21.85 -25.64
N TRP A 196 11.29 -21.89 -24.35
CA TRP A 196 10.44 -22.58 -23.38
C TRP A 196 9.03 -21.94 -23.36
N LEU A 197 8.96 -20.60 -23.34
CA LEU A 197 7.69 -19.88 -23.33
C LEU A 197 6.90 -20.14 -24.59
N ASP A 198 7.53 -20.05 -25.78
CA ASP A 198 6.90 -20.32 -27.05
C ASP A 198 6.34 -21.75 -27.13
N ALA A 199 7.11 -22.72 -26.64
CA ALA A 199 6.65 -24.12 -26.60
C ALA A 199 5.39 -24.27 -25.71
N ARG A 200 5.33 -23.58 -24.56
CA ARG A 200 4.16 -23.59 -23.66
C ARG A 200 2.94 -22.91 -24.29
N LEU A 201 3.13 -21.78 -24.99
CA LEU A 201 2.08 -21.07 -25.69
C LEU A 201 1.55 -21.90 -26.84
N HIS A 202 2.43 -22.50 -27.68
CA HIS A 202 2.05 -23.38 -28.76
C HIS A 202 1.26 -24.60 -28.29
N ALA A 203 1.61 -25.19 -27.15
CA ALA A 203 0.85 -26.30 -26.57
C ALA A 203 -0.58 -25.90 -26.18
N GLN A 204 -0.86 -24.62 -25.96
CA GLN A 204 -2.21 -24.07 -25.76
C GLN A 204 -2.83 -23.48 -27.03
N GLY A 205 -2.19 -23.71 -28.19
CA GLY A 205 -2.65 -23.25 -29.50
C GLY A 205 -2.41 -21.75 -29.76
N ILE A 206 -1.55 -21.07 -29.00
CA ILE A 206 -1.24 -19.65 -29.17
C ILE A 206 0.04 -19.52 -29.98
N GLY A 207 -0.04 -18.82 -31.13
CA GLY A 207 1.06 -18.76 -32.11
C GLY A 207 2.03 -17.60 -31.88
N GLN A 208 1.58 -16.50 -31.30
CA GLN A 208 2.37 -15.26 -31.15
C GLN A 208 2.12 -14.60 -29.81
N HIS A 209 3.14 -13.93 -29.26
CA HIS A 209 3.03 -13.21 -28.00
C HIS A 209 1.94 -12.11 -28.03
N GLY A 210 1.75 -11.45 -29.19
CA GLY A 210 0.73 -10.42 -29.38
C GLY A 210 -0.72 -10.91 -29.23
N GLU A 211 -0.96 -12.24 -29.31
CA GLU A 211 -2.27 -12.83 -29.06
C GLU A 211 -2.54 -13.08 -27.57
N VAL A 212 -1.52 -12.91 -26.71
CA VAL A 212 -1.59 -13.20 -25.28
C VAL A 212 -1.98 -11.94 -24.51
N PHE A 213 -3.11 -11.97 -23.83
CA PHE A 213 -3.47 -10.93 -22.89
C PHE A 213 -2.63 -11.00 -21.61
N TYR A 214 -2.50 -12.22 -21.06
CA TYR A 214 -1.70 -12.45 -19.86
C TYR A 214 -1.13 -13.87 -19.88
N ALA A 215 0.14 -14.00 -19.51
CA ALA A 215 0.77 -15.29 -19.24
C ALA A 215 1.66 -15.18 -18.01
N ALA A 216 1.65 -16.21 -17.17
CA ALA A 216 2.48 -16.30 -15.98
C ALA A 216 2.93 -17.74 -15.76
N CYS A 217 4.04 -17.89 -15.03
CA CYS A 217 4.49 -19.20 -14.55
C CYS A 217 5.03 -19.09 -13.12
N ASP A 218 5.18 -20.24 -12.49
CA ASP A 218 5.90 -20.37 -11.25
C ASP A 218 7.22 -21.15 -11.45
N LYS A 219 8.00 -21.27 -10.37
CA LYS A 219 9.25 -22.06 -10.38
C LYS A 219 9.02 -23.59 -10.33
N ALA A 220 7.80 -24.00 -10.00
CA ALA A 220 7.39 -25.41 -9.92
C ALA A 220 6.78 -25.94 -11.24
N ASP A 221 6.97 -25.22 -12.36
CA ASP A 221 6.50 -25.58 -13.71
C ASP A 221 4.99 -25.36 -13.95
N GLY A 222 4.29 -24.70 -13.01
CA GLY A 222 2.95 -24.18 -13.23
C GLY A 222 2.98 -23.12 -14.35
N PHE A 223 2.03 -23.19 -15.30
CA PHE A 223 1.94 -22.24 -16.41
C PHE A 223 0.47 -21.90 -16.68
N PHE A 224 0.21 -20.63 -16.83
CA PHE A 224 -1.11 -20.09 -17.19
C PHE A 224 -0.96 -19.10 -18.33
N ALA A 225 -1.83 -19.18 -19.34
CA ALA A 225 -1.92 -18.17 -20.39
C ALA A 225 -3.37 -17.97 -20.82
N CYS A 226 -3.74 -16.73 -21.14
CA CYS A 226 -5.03 -16.39 -21.75
C CYS A 226 -4.84 -15.45 -22.94
N ARG A 227 -5.71 -15.59 -23.94
CA ARG A 227 -5.71 -14.77 -25.16
C ARG A 227 -6.45 -13.45 -24.98
N VAL A 228 -6.07 -12.49 -25.80
CA VAL A 228 -6.94 -11.33 -26.09
C VAL A 228 -8.21 -11.87 -26.76
N ARG A 229 -9.36 -11.51 -26.24
CA ARG A 229 -10.67 -11.85 -26.85
C ARG A 229 -11.04 -10.85 -27.93
#